data_9a3c1b19fcca8a7f527fde95d2f5950b
#
_entry.id   9a3c1b19fcca8a7f527fde95d2f5950b
#
_cell.length_a   1.000
_cell.length_b   1.000
_cell.length_c   1.000
_cell.angle_alpha   90.00
_cell.angle_beta   90.00
_cell.angle_gamma   90.00
#
_symmetry.space_group_name_H-M   'P 1'
#
loop_
_entity.id
_entity.type
_entity.pdbx_description
1 polymer ?
#
loop_
_entity_poly.entity_id
_entity_poly.type
_entity_poly.pdbx_seq_one_letter_code
_entity_poly.pdbx_strand_id
1 'polypeptide(L)'
;MKRREFLTGAAALAATVAVASQADAQTSPVRARIVIAGAGAAGLSLAARLRRQMPNASVILVDAKKEHHFQPGFTLVAAGLWNPADVTERNADYVPRGVEWIEQAVAEFDPDAKTVVTAAGQRIAYDFLFVAT
;
A
#
# COMPACT_ATOMS: atom_id res chain seq x y z
N MET A 1 46.55 6.62 14.09
CA MET A 1 45.78 6.34 12.83
C MET A 1 46.17 7.39 11.80
N LYS A 2 46.69 6.95 10.66
CA LYS A 2 47.10 7.87 9.60
C LYS A 2 45.88 8.25 8.76
N ARG A 3 45.79 9.54 8.38
CA ARG A 3 44.67 10.16 7.66
C ARG A 3 44.25 9.37 6.41
N ARG A 4 45.18 8.62 5.78
CA ARG A 4 44.94 7.73 4.61
C ARG A 4 44.09 6.49 4.96
N GLU A 5 44.25 5.92 6.15
CA GLU A 5 43.48 4.73 6.57
C GLU A 5 42.02 5.08 6.88
N PHE A 6 41.75 6.30 7.35
CA PHE A 6 40.40 6.78 7.56
C PHE A 6 39.66 6.99 6.25
N LEU A 7 40.32 7.52 5.22
CA LEU A 7 39.72 7.74 3.89
C LEU A 7 39.43 6.44 3.16
N THR A 8 40.28 5.40 3.31
CA THR A 8 40.02 4.08 2.73
C THR A 8 38.86 3.35 3.41
N GLY A 9 38.72 3.51 4.74
CA GLY A 9 37.58 2.95 5.48
C GLY A 9 36.26 3.63 5.12
N ALA A 10 36.25 4.95 4.96
CA ALA A 10 35.06 5.70 4.55
C ALA A 10 34.60 5.39 3.13
N ALA A 11 35.55 5.15 2.21
CA ALA A 11 35.23 4.74 0.83
C ALA A 11 34.63 3.33 0.76
N ALA A 12 35.10 2.40 1.61
CA ALA A 12 34.56 1.04 1.68
C ALA A 12 33.14 1.02 2.28
N LEU A 13 32.85 1.86 3.29
CA LEU A 13 31.51 2.03 3.85
C LEU A 13 30.52 2.65 2.85
N ALA A 14 30.97 3.65 2.07
CA ALA A 14 30.15 4.25 1.04
C ALA A 14 29.79 3.27 -0.08
N ALA A 15 30.70 2.36 -0.47
CA ALA A 15 30.46 1.31 -1.46
C ALA A 15 29.45 0.26 -0.96
N THR A 16 29.49 -0.12 0.32
CA THR A 16 28.55 -1.08 0.90
C THR A 16 27.14 -0.51 1.04
N VAL A 17 26.99 0.79 1.34
CA VAL A 17 25.69 1.45 1.38
C VAL A 17 25.10 1.59 -0.03
N ALA A 18 25.91 1.85 -1.04
CA ALA A 18 25.46 1.95 -2.44
C ALA A 18 24.95 0.62 -2.99
N VAL A 19 25.54 -0.53 -2.58
CA VAL A 19 25.08 -1.87 -2.98
C VAL A 19 23.76 -2.25 -2.29
N ALA A 20 23.54 -1.80 -1.05
CA ALA A 20 22.28 -2.07 -0.33
C ALA A 20 21.08 -1.27 -0.88
N SER A 21 21.31 -0.16 -1.57
CA SER A 21 20.25 0.65 -2.20
C SER A 21 19.86 0.17 -3.61
N GLN A 22 20.56 -0.80 -4.18
CA GLN A 22 20.26 -1.43 -5.48
C GLN A 22 19.56 -2.79 -5.35
N ALA A 23 18.75 -2.99 -4.31
CA ALA A 23 17.72 -4.01 -4.38
C ALA A 23 16.68 -3.51 -5.40
N ASP A 24 17.00 -3.66 -6.68
CA ASP A 24 16.06 -3.45 -7.76
C ASP A 24 14.79 -4.25 -7.43
N ALA A 25 13.69 -3.56 -7.29
CA ALA A 25 12.39 -4.19 -7.12
C ALA A 25 12.14 -5.00 -8.40
N GLN A 26 12.48 -6.29 -8.37
CA GLN A 26 12.30 -7.18 -9.50
C GLN A 26 10.83 -7.17 -9.86
N THR A 27 10.53 -6.72 -11.07
CA THR A 27 9.17 -6.78 -11.61
C THR A 27 8.83 -8.22 -11.95
N SER A 28 7.69 -8.70 -11.45
CA SER A 28 7.20 -10.03 -11.75
C SER A 28 6.28 -10.00 -12.97
N PRO A 29 6.46 -10.86 -13.97
CA PRO A 29 5.57 -10.95 -15.13
C PRO A 29 4.25 -11.67 -14.82
N VAL A 30 4.03 -12.07 -13.58
CA VAL A 30 2.86 -12.85 -13.15
C VAL A 30 1.57 -12.08 -13.45
N ARG A 31 0.62 -12.79 -14.05
CA ARG A 31 -0.77 -12.34 -14.21
C ARG A 31 -1.60 -12.96 -13.11
N ALA A 32 -2.12 -12.15 -12.24
CA ALA A 32 -2.98 -12.58 -11.15
C ALA A 32 -4.05 -11.52 -10.89
N ARG A 33 -5.20 -11.94 -10.38
CA ARG A 33 -6.21 -11.06 -9.82
C ARG A 33 -6.00 -10.96 -8.32
N ILE A 34 -5.64 -9.79 -7.86
CA ILE A 34 -5.34 -9.52 -6.45
C ILE A 34 -6.42 -8.60 -5.91
N VAL A 35 -7.14 -9.07 -4.89
CA VAL A 35 -8.14 -8.26 -4.18
C VAL A 35 -7.56 -7.81 -2.83
N ILE A 36 -7.73 -6.54 -2.51
CA ILE A 36 -7.34 -5.93 -1.25
C ILE A 36 -8.61 -5.38 -0.61
N ALA A 37 -9.03 -5.97 0.49
CA ALA A 37 -10.14 -5.49 1.30
C ALA A 37 -9.63 -4.45 2.30
N GLY A 38 -10.00 -3.19 2.09
CA GLY A 38 -9.57 -2.04 2.87
C GLY A 38 -8.71 -1.05 2.07
N ALA A 39 -9.14 0.21 2.00
CA ALA A 39 -8.45 1.32 1.35
C ALA A 39 -7.82 2.29 2.37
N GLY A 40 -7.44 1.80 3.55
CA GLY A 40 -6.63 2.54 4.51
C GLY A 40 -5.17 2.62 4.07
N ALA A 41 -4.31 3.18 4.94
CA ALA A 41 -2.88 3.37 4.66
C ALA A 41 -2.19 2.05 4.24
N ALA A 42 -2.53 0.92 4.89
CA ALA A 42 -1.98 -0.39 4.58
C ALA A 42 -2.39 -0.87 3.18
N GLY A 43 -3.70 -0.82 2.87
CA GLY A 43 -4.25 -1.28 1.59
C GLY A 43 -3.74 -0.45 0.42
N LEU A 44 -3.76 0.89 0.54
CA LEU A 44 -3.25 1.81 -0.48
C LEU A 44 -1.74 1.64 -0.72
N SER A 45 -0.95 1.50 0.37
CA SER A 45 0.49 1.26 0.27
C SER A 45 0.80 -0.07 -0.41
N LEU A 46 0.06 -1.13 -0.07
CA LEU A 46 0.17 -2.45 -0.69
C LEU A 46 -0.19 -2.38 -2.18
N ALA A 47 -1.32 -1.74 -2.52
CA ALA A 47 -1.75 -1.56 -3.91
C ALA A 47 -0.69 -0.84 -4.74
N ALA A 48 -0.11 0.25 -4.21
CA ALA A 48 0.96 0.99 -4.86
C ALA A 48 2.21 0.13 -5.09
N ARG A 49 2.58 -0.69 -4.11
CA ARG A 49 3.72 -1.61 -4.21
C ARG A 49 3.48 -2.70 -5.23
N LEU A 50 2.32 -3.34 -5.20
CA LEU A 50 1.94 -4.40 -6.15
C LEU A 50 1.93 -3.87 -7.59
N ARG A 51 1.37 -2.69 -7.84
CA ARG A 51 1.39 -2.09 -9.18
C ARG A 51 2.79 -1.84 -9.73
N ARG A 52 3.75 -1.48 -8.86
CA ARG A 52 5.15 -1.29 -9.28
C ARG A 52 5.86 -2.62 -9.56
N GLN A 53 5.60 -3.64 -8.73
CA GLN A 53 6.32 -4.92 -8.81
C GLN A 53 5.66 -5.92 -9.76
N MET A 54 4.34 -5.83 -9.95
CA MET A 54 3.52 -6.75 -10.75
C MET A 54 2.67 -5.97 -11.77
N PRO A 55 3.27 -5.39 -12.80
CA PRO A 55 2.57 -4.51 -13.75
C PRO A 55 1.45 -5.22 -14.52
N ASN A 56 1.54 -6.56 -14.65
CA ASN A 56 0.57 -7.39 -15.36
C ASN A 56 -0.56 -7.94 -14.47
N ALA A 57 -0.47 -7.74 -13.15
CA ALA A 57 -1.54 -8.16 -12.24
C ALA A 57 -2.71 -7.17 -12.27
N SER A 58 -3.93 -7.70 -12.14
CA SER A 58 -5.13 -6.89 -11.85
C SER A 58 -5.20 -6.68 -10.35
N VAL A 59 -5.12 -5.44 -9.89
CA VAL A 59 -5.23 -5.07 -8.47
C VAL A 59 -6.53 -4.34 -8.25
N ILE A 60 -7.35 -4.86 -7.33
CA ILE A 60 -8.68 -4.35 -7.00
C ILE A 60 -8.70 -4.00 -5.51
N LEU A 61 -9.03 -2.75 -5.17
CA LEU A 61 -9.34 -2.31 -3.81
C LEU A 61 -10.85 -2.38 -3.57
N VAL A 62 -11.26 -2.86 -2.41
CA VAL A 62 -12.68 -2.90 -2.01
C VAL A 62 -12.80 -2.22 -0.65
N ASP A 63 -13.42 -1.06 -0.59
CA ASP A 63 -13.71 -0.32 0.64
C ASP A 63 -14.77 0.74 0.37
N ALA A 64 -15.74 0.88 1.28
CA ALA A 64 -16.74 1.94 1.21
C ALA A 64 -16.24 3.28 1.75
N LYS A 65 -15.15 3.28 2.51
CA LYS A 65 -14.63 4.51 3.15
C LYS A 65 -13.98 5.41 2.11
N LYS A 66 -14.45 6.66 2.03
CA LYS A 66 -13.94 7.67 1.10
C LYS A 66 -12.84 8.54 1.70
N GLU A 67 -12.71 8.51 3.01
CA GLU A 67 -11.76 9.33 3.77
C GLU A 67 -10.82 8.47 4.59
N HIS A 68 -9.59 8.91 4.65
CA HIS A 68 -8.54 8.37 5.48
C HIS A 68 -8.15 9.38 6.56
N HIS A 69 -7.98 8.90 7.79
CA HIS A 69 -7.55 9.74 8.89
C HIS A 69 -6.11 9.39 9.30
N PHE A 70 -5.24 10.41 9.28
CA PHE A 70 -3.88 10.28 9.74
C PHE A 70 -3.84 10.25 11.28
N GLN A 71 -4.03 9.07 11.86
CA GLN A 71 -4.14 8.86 13.31
C GLN A 71 -2.96 9.45 14.13
N PRO A 72 -1.68 9.39 13.69
CA PRO A 72 -0.60 10.02 14.45
C PRO A 72 -0.78 11.53 14.68
N GLY A 73 -1.54 12.20 13.83
CA GLY A 73 -1.86 13.63 13.97
C GLY A 73 -2.95 13.94 15.01
N PHE A 74 -3.69 12.93 15.48
CA PHE A 74 -4.82 13.16 16.42
C PHE A 74 -4.35 13.80 17.74
N THR A 75 -3.14 13.51 18.21
CA THR A 75 -2.58 14.16 19.40
C THR A 75 -2.36 15.65 19.19
N LEU A 76 -2.01 16.07 17.99
CA LEU A 76 -1.81 17.48 17.64
C LEU A 76 -3.15 18.21 17.53
N VAL A 77 -4.17 17.54 17.00
CA VAL A 77 -5.56 18.05 16.97
C VAL A 77 -6.08 18.20 18.40
N ALA A 78 -5.89 17.18 19.25
CA ALA A 78 -6.31 17.23 20.65
C ALA A 78 -5.61 18.33 21.45
N ALA A 79 -4.35 18.65 21.12
CA ALA A 79 -3.59 19.74 21.72
C ALA A 79 -3.94 21.12 21.14
N GLY A 80 -4.85 21.21 20.15
CA GLY A 80 -5.21 22.46 19.49
C GLY A 80 -4.13 23.03 18.56
N LEU A 81 -3.14 22.23 18.18
CA LEU A 81 -2.05 22.65 17.29
C LEU A 81 -2.40 22.45 15.80
N TRP A 82 -3.25 21.48 15.50
CA TRP A 82 -3.75 21.18 14.16
C TRP A 82 -5.27 21.21 14.14
N ASN A 83 -5.85 21.48 12.95
CA ASN A 83 -7.29 21.35 12.74
C ASN A 83 -7.65 19.90 12.37
N PRO A 84 -8.89 19.45 12.62
CA PRO A 84 -9.36 18.13 12.19
C PRO A 84 -9.19 17.88 10.68
N ALA A 85 -9.29 18.93 9.86
CA ALA A 85 -9.08 18.84 8.40
C ALA A 85 -7.64 18.51 8.03
N ASP A 86 -6.65 18.86 8.87
CA ASP A 86 -5.22 18.60 8.61
C ASP A 86 -4.86 17.11 8.73
N VAL A 87 -5.76 16.30 9.28
CA VAL A 87 -5.57 14.85 9.46
C VAL A 87 -6.58 14.02 8.64
N THR A 88 -7.36 14.67 7.79
CA THR A 88 -8.38 14.00 6.97
C THR A 88 -8.04 14.14 5.50
N GLU A 89 -7.89 13.00 4.81
CA GLU A 89 -7.52 12.92 3.40
C GLU A 89 -8.52 12.06 2.63
N ARG A 90 -8.72 12.39 1.35
CA ARG A 90 -9.59 11.60 0.48
C ARG A 90 -8.83 10.38 -0.05
N ASN A 91 -9.34 9.18 0.16
CA ASN A 91 -8.75 7.94 -0.35
C ASN A 91 -8.54 7.97 -1.88
N ALA A 92 -9.46 8.60 -2.63
CA ALA A 92 -9.39 8.70 -4.08
C ALA A 92 -8.09 9.34 -4.59
N ASP A 93 -7.51 10.27 -3.82
CA ASP A 93 -6.31 10.99 -4.21
C ASP A 93 -5.04 10.12 -4.11
N TYR A 94 -5.14 8.99 -3.39
CA TYR A 94 -4.05 8.05 -3.13
C TYR A 94 -4.18 6.71 -3.87
N VAL A 95 -5.31 6.46 -4.56
CA VAL A 95 -5.47 5.24 -5.36
C VAL A 95 -4.49 5.24 -6.52
N PRO A 96 -3.58 4.24 -6.62
CA PRO A 96 -2.57 4.22 -7.67
C PRO A 96 -3.20 4.04 -9.06
N ARG A 97 -2.58 4.62 -10.07
CA ARG A 97 -3.02 4.41 -11.47
C ARG A 97 -3.03 2.94 -11.83
N GLY A 98 -4.12 2.49 -12.44
CA GLY A 98 -4.33 1.09 -12.85
C GLY A 98 -4.75 0.16 -11.71
N VAL A 99 -5.12 0.70 -10.57
CA VAL A 99 -5.86 0.00 -9.51
C VAL A 99 -7.34 0.33 -9.69
N GLU A 100 -8.18 -0.71 -9.72
CA GLU A 100 -9.62 -0.57 -9.66
C GLU A 100 -10.04 -0.38 -8.20
N TRP A 101 -10.84 0.64 -7.92
CA TRP A 101 -11.42 0.81 -6.60
C TRP A 101 -12.93 0.63 -6.65
N ILE A 102 -13.41 -0.39 -5.94
CA ILE A 102 -14.82 -0.67 -5.74
C ILE A 102 -15.24 -0.02 -4.42
N GLU A 103 -15.96 1.09 -4.51
CA GLU A 103 -16.44 1.90 -3.36
C GLU A 103 -17.62 1.23 -2.65
N GLN A 104 -17.42 0.00 -2.19
CA GLN A 104 -18.42 -0.81 -1.50
C GLN A 104 -17.80 -1.50 -0.28
N ALA A 105 -18.59 -1.68 0.77
CA ALA A 105 -18.17 -2.49 1.91
C ALA A 105 -18.12 -3.97 1.52
N VAL A 106 -17.17 -4.70 2.10
CA VAL A 106 -17.16 -6.16 2.03
C VAL A 106 -18.22 -6.69 2.99
N ALA A 107 -19.08 -7.58 2.50
CA ALA A 107 -20.09 -8.27 3.29
C ALA A 107 -19.62 -9.67 3.70
N GLU A 108 -18.91 -10.38 2.80
CA GLU A 108 -18.51 -11.77 3.03
C GLU A 108 -17.19 -12.10 2.34
N PHE A 109 -16.41 -12.95 2.97
CA PHE A 109 -15.25 -13.62 2.39
C PHE A 109 -15.57 -15.10 2.23
N ASP A 110 -15.45 -15.63 1.01
CA ASP A 110 -15.59 -17.04 0.67
C ASP A 110 -14.23 -17.57 0.19
N PRO A 111 -13.39 -18.09 1.11
CA PRO A 111 -12.06 -18.57 0.76
C PRO A 111 -12.06 -19.82 -0.11
N ASP A 112 -13.07 -20.67 0.06
CA ASP A 112 -13.18 -21.94 -0.69
C ASP A 112 -13.50 -21.65 -2.17
N ALA A 113 -14.43 -20.72 -2.42
CA ALA A 113 -14.75 -20.26 -3.77
C ALA A 113 -13.79 -19.16 -4.28
N LYS A 114 -12.82 -18.72 -3.48
CA LYS A 114 -11.91 -17.59 -3.76
C LYS A 114 -12.67 -16.36 -4.25
N THR A 115 -13.66 -15.94 -3.47
CA THR A 115 -14.55 -14.83 -3.82
C THR A 115 -14.76 -13.89 -2.63
N VAL A 116 -14.78 -12.59 -2.91
CA VAL A 116 -15.24 -11.56 -1.99
C VAL A 116 -16.62 -11.10 -2.45
N VAL A 117 -17.57 -10.99 -1.53
CA VAL A 117 -18.91 -10.46 -1.80
C VAL A 117 -19.05 -9.09 -1.17
N THR A 118 -19.47 -8.10 -1.94
CA THR A 118 -19.73 -6.76 -1.45
C THR A 118 -21.12 -6.63 -0.85
N ALA A 119 -21.37 -5.57 -0.09
CA ALA A 119 -22.69 -5.28 0.47
C ALA A 119 -23.78 -5.07 -0.60
N ALA A 120 -23.40 -4.72 -1.84
CA ALA A 120 -24.32 -4.64 -2.98
C ALA A 120 -24.53 -6.00 -3.70
N GLY A 121 -23.94 -7.09 -3.18
CA GLY A 121 -24.07 -8.44 -3.75
C GLY A 121 -23.11 -8.70 -4.92
N GLN A 122 -22.19 -7.81 -5.24
CA GLN A 122 -21.19 -8.03 -6.27
C GLN A 122 -20.20 -9.12 -5.81
N ARG A 123 -20.00 -10.15 -6.64
CA ARG A 123 -19.01 -11.21 -6.38
C ARG A 123 -17.74 -10.93 -7.15
N ILE A 124 -16.61 -10.89 -6.43
CA ILE A 124 -15.29 -10.56 -6.98
C ILE A 124 -14.39 -11.77 -6.75
N ALA A 125 -14.07 -12.49 -7.82
CA ALA A 125 -13.15 -13.62 -7.75
C ALA A 125 -11.70 -13.11 -7.63
N TYR A 126 -10.84 -13.88 -6.95
CA TYR A 126 -9.43 -13.55 -6.76
C TYR A 126 -8.52 -14.77 -6.83
N ASP A 127 -7.26 -14.55 -7.19
CA ASP A 127 -6.18 -15.51 -7.00
C ASP A 127 -5.53 -15.32 -5.62
N PHE A 128 -5.41 -14.04 -5.18
CA PHE A 128 -4.86 -13.65 -3.89
C PHE A 128 -5.76 -12.60 -3.23
N LEU A 129 -6.01 -12.78 -1.94
CA LEU A 129 -6.75 -11.85 -1.11
C LEU A 129 -5.86 -11.31 0.02
N PHE A 130 -5.86 -9.99 0.18
CA PHE A 130 -5.28 -9.30 1.32
C PHE A 130 -6.39 -8.60 2.09
N VAL A 131 -6.45 -8.82 3.41
CA VAL A 131 -7.39 -8.15 4.32
C VAL A 131 -6.61 -7.11 5.10
N ALA A 132 -6.95 -5.82 4.89
CA ALA A 132 -6.29 -4.63 5.43
C ALA A 132 -7.32 -3.62 5.99
N THR A 133 -8.39 -4.15 6.62
CA THR A 133 -9.50 -3.38 7.21
C THR A 133 -9.17 -2.84 8.59
#